data_c18182f3c067fa39866b9ed91e81c54f
#
_entry.id   c18182f3c067fa39866b9ed91e81c54f
#
_cell.length_a   1.000
_cell.length_b   1.000
_cell.length_c   1.000
_cell.angle_alpha   90.00
_cell.angle_beta   90.00
_cell.angle_gamma   90.00
#
_symmetry.space_group_name_H-M   'P 1'
#
loop_
_entity.id
_entity.type
_entity.pdbx_description
1 polymer ?
#
loop_
_entity_poly.entity_id
_entity_poly.type
_entity_poly.pdbx_seq_one_letter_code
_entity_poly.pdbx_strand_id
1 'polypeptide(L)'
;SHKHDEISQLKRVAYILEELHTSIYVDWLDNSMPKKTSGTTATIIKQQIQKYDKFILVATNGAIDSKWCNWELGYGDAQKFDLGKIALFPIAQNDNSWKGSEYLQIYPTIQYYSGTERYSNGNLIPRGYYYCYNDKDGNFCIRNLYDWIVS
;
A
#
# COMPACT_ATOMS: atom_id res chain seq x y z
N SER A 1 -8.04 6.61 -7.51
CA SER A 1 -9.30 7.35 -7.26
C SER A 1 -9.71 7.15 -5.81
N HIS A 2 -10.09 8.21 -5.15
CA HIS A 2 -10.49 8.21 -3.74
C HIS A 2 -11.78 9.01 -3.59
N LYS A 3 -12.57 8.69 -2.56
CA LYS A 3 -13.71 9.52 -2.19
C LYS A 3 -13.23 10.69 -1.33
N HIS A 4 -13.93 11.83 -1.39
CA HIS A 4 -13.55 13.04 -0.63
C HIS A 4 -13.34 12.80 0.87
N ASP A 5 -14.03 11.85 1.46
CA ASP A 5 -13.94 11.51 2.89
C ASP A 5 -12.66 10.75 3.27
N GLU A 6 -11.86 10.31 2.31
CA GLU A 6 -10.65 9.51 2.51
C GLU A 6 -9.35 10.31 2.46
N ILE A 7 -9.41 11.60 2.05
CA ILE A 7 -8.22 12.44 1.86
C ILE A 7 -7.38 12.58 3.14
N SER A 8 -8.01 12.69 4.31
CA SER A 8 -7.29 12.82 5.58
C SER A 8 -6.48 11.56 5.90
N GLN A 9 -7.02 10.38 5.63
CA GLN A 9 -6.36 9.09 5.84
C GLN A 9 -5.21 8.91 4.86
N LEU A 10 -5.41 9.30 3.60
CA LEU A 10 -4.39 9.25 2.57
C LEU A 10 -3.21 10.20 2.87
N LYS A 11 -3.49 11.42 3.35
CA LYS A 11 -2.46 12.37 3.79
C LYS A 11 -1.64 11.81 4.96
N ARG A 12 -2.29 11.11 5.89
CA ARG A 12 -1.60 10.46 7.01
C ARG A 12 -0.65 9.35 6.54
N VAL A 13 -1.07 8.54 5.58
CA VAL A 13 -0.21 7.51 4.97
C VAL A 13 0.96 8.16 4.24
N ALA A 14 0.71 9.20 3.44
CA ALA A 14 1.75 9.95 2.75
C ALA A 14 2.79 10.50 3.74
N TYR A 15 2.33 11.10 4.84
CA TYR A 15 3.20 11.60 5.91
C TYR A 15 4.08 10.49 6.52
N ILE A 16 3.50 9.31 6.81
CA ILE A 16 4.26 8.16 7.34
C ILE A 16 5.37 7.74 6.38
N LEU A 17 5.09 7.71 5.09
CA LEU A 17 6.07 7.32 4.07
C LEU A 17 7.14 8.40 3.86
N GLU A 18 6.77 9.69 3.93
CA GLU A 18 7.71 10.82 3.83
C GLU A 18 8.69 10.86 5.01
N GLU A 19 8.24 10.54 6.22
CA GLU A 19 9.11 10.42 7.41
C GLU A 19 10.19 9.35 7.25
N LEU A 20 10.03 8.42 6.31
CA LEU A 20 11.05 7.43 5.95
C LEU A 20 12.09 7.97 4.93
N HIS A 21 12.09 9.30 4.70
CA HIS A 21 13.01 9.98 3.76
C HIS A 21 12.97 9.40 2.34
N THR A 22 11.81 8.98 1.89
CA THR A 22 11.61 8.42 0.54
C THR A 22 10.93 9.42 -0.38
N SER A 23 11.25 9.34 -1.68
CA SER A 23 10.51 10.08 -2.70
C SER A 23 9.22 9.32 -3.02
N ILE A 24 8.08 9.95 -2.75
CA ILE A 24 6.78 9.36 -3.05
C ILE A 24 6.10 10.10 -4.20
N TYR A 25 5.35 9.34 -5.01
CA TYR A 25 4.41 9.89 -5.97
C TYR A 25 2.99 9.61 -5.47
N VAL A 26 2.18 10.63 -5.48
CA VAL A 26 0.80 10.57 -5.02
C VAL A 26 -0.09 11.17 -6.10
N ASP A 27 -0.93 10.35 -6.71
CA ASP A 27 -1.74 10.72 -7.88
C ASP A 27 -2.67 11.92 -7.63
N TRP A 28 -3.30 12.00 -6.45
CA TRP A 28 -4.20 13.14 -6.14
C TRP A 28 -3.47 14.46 -5.84
N LEU A 29 -2.14 14.43 -5.63
CA LEU A 29 -1.32 15.65 -5.48
C LEU A 29 -0.71 16.10 -6.81
N ASP A 30 -0.82 15.30 -7.86
CA ASP A 30 -0.28 15.63 -9.17
C ASP A 30 -1.22 16.58 -9.93
N ASN A 31 -0.83 17.84 -10.00
CA ASN A 31 -1.58 18.89 -10.72
C ASN A 31 -1.65 18.64 -12.24
N SER A 32 -0.83 17.75 -12.79
CA SER A 32 -0.87 17.36 -14.20
C SER A 32 -1.97 16.35 -14.50
N MET A 33 -2.56 15.74 -13.46
CA MET A 33 -3.63 14.76 -13.60
C MET A 33 -4.92 15.40 -14.08
N PRO A 34 -5.57 14.83 -15.12
CA PRO A 34 -6.86 15.32 -15.58
C PRO A 34 -7.92 15.28 -14.47
N LYS A 35 -8.77 16.31 -14.40
CA LYS A 35 -9.88 16.36 -13.42
C LYS A 35 -10.89 15.22 -13.55
N LYS A 36 -10.97 14.62 -14.74
CA LYS A 36 -11.79 13.43 -15.01
C LYS A 36 -10.89 12.27 -15.43
N THR A 37 -11.12 11.10 -14.87
CA THR A 37 -10.42 9.88 -15.27
C THR A 37 -10.64 9.60 -16.75
N SER A 38 -9.55 9.34 -17.46
CA SER A 38 -9.53 9.14 -18.92
C SER A 38 -8.38 8.21 -19.32
N GLY A 39 -8.26 7.92 -20.60
CA GLY A 39 -7.11 7.18 -21.13
C GLY A 39 -5.77 7.89 -20.88
N THR A 40 -5.75 9.23 -20.86
CA THR A 40 -4.57 10.03 -20.50
C THR A 40 -4.18 9.79 -19.04
N THR A 41 -5.15 9.77 -18.12
CA THR A 41 -4.93 9.44 -16.71
C THR A 41 -4.30 8.04 -16.57
N ALA A 42 -4.84 7.05 -17.27
CA ALA A 42 -4.32 5.69 -17.28
C ALA A 42 -2.85 5.64 -17.75
N THR A 43 -2.51 6.38 -18.79
CA THR A 43 -1.15 6.44 -19.33
C THR A 43 -0.18 7.02 -18.31
N ILE A 44 -0.54 8.14 -17.66
CA ILE A 44 0.28 8.77 -16.63
C ILE A 44 0.53 7.81 -15.47
N ILE A 45 -0.53 7.18 -14.94
CA ILE A 45 -0.41 6.22 -13.83
C ILE A 45 0.48 5.05 -14.18
N LYS A 46 0.33 4.46 -15.37
CA LYS A 46 1.23 3.41 -15.84
C LYS A 46 2.70 3.83 -15.82
N GLN A 47 3.00 5.03 -16.33
CA GLN A 47 4.35 5.57 -16.34
C GLN A 47 4.90 5.74 -14.92
N GLN A 48 4.08 6.22 -13.98
CA GLN A 48 4.50 6.38 -12.59
C GLN A 48 4.75 5.02 -11.91
N ILE A 49 3.86 4.05 -12.08
CA ILE A 49 4.06 2.69 -11.54
C ILE A 49 5.35 2.06 -12.09
N GLN A 50 5.67 2.27 -13.36
CA GLN A 50 6.94 1.78 -13.94
C GLN A 50 8.16 2.51 -13.39
N LYS A 51 8.06 3.84 -13.24
CA LYS A 51 9.17 4.70 -12.82
C LYS A 51 9.59 4.48 -11.38
N TYR A 52 8.62 4.35 -10.45
CA TYR A 52 8.92 4.17 -9.03
C TYR A 52 9.21 2.72 -8.68
N ASP A 53 10.12 2.50 -7.73
CA ASP A 53 10.57 1.16 -7.36
C ASP A 53 9.48 0.34 -6.65
N LYS A 54 8.78 0.95 -5.71
CA LYS A 54 7.71 0.30 -4.95
C LYS A 54 6.33 0.81 -5.36
N PHE A 55 5.33 -0.08 -5.28
CA PHE A 55 3.93 0.26 -5.45
C PHE A 55 3.17 -0.07 -4.16
N ILE A 56 2.49 0.94 -3.61
CA ILE A 56 1.66 0.79 -2.41
C ILE A 56 0.23 1.22 -2.74
N LEU A 57 -0.72 0.29 -2.65
CA LEU A 57 -2.13 0.63 -2.71
C LEU A 57 -2.63 0.95 -1.29
N VAL A 58 -3.14 2.15 -1.09
CA VAL A 58 -3.86 2.50 0.15
C VAL A 58 -5.25 1.90 0.06
N ALA A 59 -5.43 0.78 0.76
CA ALA A 59 -6.60 -0.07 0.65
C ALA A 59 -7.69 0.34 1.65
N THR A 60 -8.39 1.43 1.34
CA THR A 60 -9.67 1.79 1.99
C THR A 60 -10.80 0.94 1.42
N ASN A 61 -11.94 0.86 2.12
CA ASN A 61 -13.12 0.18 1.58
C ASN A 61 -13.58 0.81 0.26
N GLY A 62 -13.48 2.14 0.11
CA GLY A 62 -13.80 2.83 -1.13
C GLY A 62 -12.83 2.50 -2.28
N ALA A 63 -11.55 2.34 -1.99
CA ALA A 63 -10.55 1.91 -2.97
C ALA A 63 -10.81 0.48 -3.45
N ILE A 64 -11.15 -0.43 -2.53
CA ILE A 64 -11.45 -1.83 -2.85
C ILE A 64 -12.66 -1.95 -3.78
N ASP A 65 -13.68 -1.13 -3.59
CA ASP A 65 -14.89 -1.10 -4.43
C ASP A 65 -14.67 -0.34 -5.75
N SER A 66 -13.55 0.36 -5.90
CA SER A 66 -13.24 1.15 -7.09
C SER A 66 -12.70 0.29 -8.22
N LYS A 67 -13.37 0.30 -9.37
CA LYS A 67 -12.88 -0.36 -10.58
C LYS A 67 -11.52 0.20 -11.02
N TRP A 68 -11.31 1.49 -10.78
CA TRP A 68 -10.07 2.19 -11.12
C TRP A 68 -8.90 1.72 -10.26
N CYS A 69 -9.07 1.70 -8.93
CA CYS A 69 -8.04 1.20 -8.01
C CYS A 69 -7.72 -0.27 -8.25
N ASN A 70 -8.72 -1.09 -8.57
CA ASN A 70 -8.50 -2.49 -8.93
C ASN A 70 -7.71 -2.65 -10.23
N TRP A 71 -7.94 -1.78 -11.22
CA TRP A 71 -7.15 -1.75 -12.45
C TRP A 71 -5.68 -1.34 -12.17
N GLU A 72 -5.47 -0.31 -11.34
CA GLU A 72 -4.13 0.12 -10.91
C GLU A 72 -3.39 -1.01 -10.18
N LEU A 73 -4.09 -1.70 -9.27
CA LEU A 73 -3.54 -2.84 -8.55
C LEU A 73 -3.12 -3.95 -9.52
N GLY A 74 -3.98 -4.33 -10.48
CA GLY A 74 -3.64 -5.36 -11.46
C GLY A 74 -2.46 -4.97 -12.35
N TYR A 75 -2.34 -3.70 -12.71
CA TYR A 75 -1.17 -3.22 -13.44
C TYR A 75 0.10 -3.22 -12.56
N GLY A 76 -0.01 -2.78 -11.33
CA GLY A 76 1.08 -2.80 -10.33
C GLY A 76 1.54 -4.22 -10.04
N ASP A 77 0.61 -5.16 -9.93
CA ASP A 77 0.87 -6.58 -9.77
C ASP A 77 1.78 -7.12 -10.87
N ALA A 78 1.40 -6.96 -12.11
CA ALA A 78 2.18 -7.41 -13.26
C ALA A 78 3.61 -6.84 -13.32
N GLN A 79 3.84 -5.68 -12.71
CA GLN A 79 5.15 -5.00 -12.73
C GLN A 79 6.00 -5.28 -11.48
N LYS A 80 5.40 -5.58 -10.34
CA LYS A 80 6.04 -5.47 -9.03
C LYS A 80 5.91 -6.71 -8.15
N PHE A 81 4.93 -7.59 -8.39
CA PHE A 81 4.60 -8.68 -7.47
C PHE A 81 5.75 -9.69 -7.34
N ASP A 82 6.22 -10.23 -8.44
CA ASP A 82 7.31 -11.23 -8.45
C ASP A 82 8.63 -10.68 -7.92
N LEU A 83 8.77 -9.34 -7.91
CA LEU A 83 9.94 -8.66 -7.37
C LEU A 83 9.84 -8.35 -5.86
N GLY A 84 8.70 -8.67 -5.22
CA GLY A 84 8.45 -8.29 -3.83
C GLY A 84 8.35 -6.77 -3.60
N LYS A 85 7.92 -6.02 -4.61
CA LYS A 85 7.90 -4.54 -4.64
C LYS A 85 6.49 -3.95 -4.61
N ILE A 86 5.50 -4.72 -4.14
CA ILE A 86 4.11 -4.32 -3.99
C ILE A 86 3.64 -4.57 -2.57
N ALA A 87 2.81 -3.69 -2.04
CA ALA A 87 2.12 -3.87 -0.77
C ALA A 87 0.77 -3.19 -0.75
N LEU A 88 -0.13 -3.69 0.08
CA LEU A 88 -1.34 -2.99 0.48
C LEU A 88 -1.09 -2.26 1.80
N PHE A 89 -1.64 -1.06 1.92
CA PHE A 89 -1.73 -0.34 3.19
C PHE A 89 -3.20 -0.32 3.62
N PRO A 90 -3.67 -1.33 4.39
CA PRO A 90 -5.06 -1.43 4.79
C PRO A 90 -5.44 -0.28 5.73
N ILE A 91 -6.56 0.38 5.47
CA ILE A 91 -7.14 1.38 6.35
C ILE A 91 -8.54 0.94 6.74
N ALA A 92 -8.72 0.60 8.01
CA ALA A 92 -10.03 0.32 8.57
C ALA A 92 -10.83 1.62 8.75
N GLN A 93 -12.13 1.54 8.49
CA GLN A 93 -13.06 2.59 8.85
C GLN A 93 -13.40 2.54 10.37
N ASN A 94 -14.21 3.50 10.85
CA ASN A 94 -14.51 3.70 12.27
C ASN A 94 -15.09 2.47 13.01
N ASP A 95 -15.55 1.45 12.30
CA ASP A 95 -16.05 0.19 12.86
C ASP A 95 -15.00 -0.94 12.92
N ASN A 96 -13.75 -0.62 12.65
CA ASN A 96 -12.62 -1.57 12.54
C ASN A 96 -12.84 -2.69 11.50
N SER A 97 -13.83 -2.56 10.60
CA SER A 97 -14.04 -3.52 9.53
C SER A 97 -13.32 -3.08 8.25
N TRP A 98 -12.20 -3.75 7.96
CA TRP A 98 -11.61 -3.71 6.64
C TRP A 98 -12.15 -4.88 5.80
N LYS A 99 -12.84 -4.55 4.71
CA LYS A 99 -13.44 -5.54 3.81
C LYS A 99 -12.46 -5.93 2.71
N GLY A 100 -11.40 -6.64 3.05
CA GLY A 100 -10.51 -7.21 2.04
C GLY A 100 -11.26 -8.25 1.19
N SER A 101 -11.18 -8.12 -0.14
CA SER A 101 -11.64 -9.16 -1.06
C SER A 101 -10.68 -10.35 -1.02
N GLU A 102 -11.16 -11.56 -1.33
CA GLU A 102 -10.35 -12.79 -1.24
C GLU A 102 -9.03 -12.68 -2.00
N TYR A 103 -9.03 -12.11 -3.21
CA TYR A 103 -7.81 -11.95 -4.00
C TYR A 103 -6.81 -10.95 -3.41
N LEU A 104 -7.23 -10.03 -2.53
CA LEU A 104 -6.31 -9.11 -1.86
C LEU A 104 -5.42 -9.82 -0.84
N GLN A 105 -5.80 -11.00 -0.39
CA GLN A 105 -5.04 -11.79 0.59
C GLN A 105 -3.71 -12.33 0.04
N ILE A 106 -3.52 -12.34 -1.28
CA ILE A 106 -2.25 -12.73 -1.87
C ILE A 106 -1.15 -11.67 -1.70
N TYR A 107 -1.54 -10.41 -1.46
CA TYR A 107 -0.58 -9.31 -1.39
C TYR A 107 -0.01 -9.14 0.01
N PRO A 108 1.28 -8.80 0.12
CA PRO A 108 1.87 -8.31 1.35
C PRO A 108 1.14 -7.06 1.84
N THR A 109 1.11 -6.88 3.16
CA THR A 109 0.45 -5.74 3.80
C THR A 109 1.41 -4.92 4.65
N ILE A 110 1.15 -3.63 4.77
CA ILE A 110 1.84 -2.77 5.73
C ILE A 110 0.98 -2.69 6.99
N GLN A 111 1.55 -3.08 8.12
CA GLN A 111 0.87 -3.13 9.41
C GLN A 111 1.66 -2.38 10.48
N TYR A 112 0.93 -1.80 11.44
CA TYR A 112 1.51 -1.14 12.60
C TYR A 112 1.55 -2.09 13.80
N TYR A 113 2.70 -2.17 14.45
CA TYR A 113 2.93 -2.89 15.70
C TYR A 113 3.15 -1.88 16.83
N SER A 114 2.46 -2.08 17.95
CA SER A 114 2.47 -1.14 19.10
C SER A 114 3.68 -1.29 20.00
N GLY A 115 4.45 -2.38 19.85
CA GLY A 115 5.57 -2.74 20.72
C GLY A 115 5.17 -3.70 21.86
N THR A 116 3.93 -4.18 21.85
CA THR A 116 3.42 -5.18 22.82
C THR A 116 3.33 -6.59 22.22
N GLU A 117 3.34 -6.68 20.90
CA GLU A 117 3.30 -7.92 20.16
C GLU A 117 4.67 -8.63 20.21
N ARG A 118 4.64 -9.97 20.02
CA ARG A 118 5.84 -10.79 20.11
C ARG A 118 6.07 -11.61 18.84
N TYR A 119 7.33 -11.83 18.54
CA TYR A 119 7.76 -12.86 17.60
C TYR A 119 7.44 -14.26 18.14
N SER A 120 7.48 -15.28 17.27
CA SER A 120 7.31 -16.69 17.65
C SER A 120 8.33 -17.17 18.67
N ASN A 121 9.52 -16.56 18.73
CA ASN A 121 10.57 -16.84 19.72
C ASN A 121 10.34 -16.15 21.07
N GLY A 122 9.24 -15.41 21.25
CA GLY A 122 8.87 -14.71 22.47
C GLY A 122 9.44 -13.29 22.63
N ASN A 123 10.35 -12.85 21.76
CA ASN A 123 10.88 -11.49 21.81
C ASN A 123 9.83 -10.46 21.38
N LEU A 124 9.86 -9.26 21.99
CA LEU A 124 8.98 -8.16 21.61
C LEU A 124 9.31 -7.68 20.19
N ILE A 125 8.25 -7.40 19.41
CA ILE A 125 8.37 -6.69 18.14
C ILE A 125 8.46 -5.20 18.45
N PRO A 126 9.54 -4.50 18.06
CA PRO A 126 9.65 -3.07 18.27
C PRO A 126 8.47 -2.30 17.65
N ARG A 127 8.05 -1.23 18.31
CA ARG A 127 7.00 -0.34 17.81
C ARG A 127 7.35 0.22 16.43
N GLY A 128 6.41 0.17 15.49
CA GLY A 128 6.59 0.75 14.16
C GLY A 128 5.76 0.06 13.08
N TYR A 129 6.02 0.45 11.83
CA TYR A 129 5.39 -0.13 10.65
C TYR A 129 6.25 -1.23 10.05
N TYR A 130 5.58 -2.30 9.60
CA TYR A 130 6.21 -3.48 9.05
C TYR A 130 5.56 -3.91 7.75
N TYR A 131 6.38 -4.37 6.82
CA TYR A 131 5.99 -5.11 5.63
C TYR A 131 5.76 -6.57 6.03
N CYS A 132 4.53 -7.04 5.92
CA CYS A 132 4.08 -8.36 6.34
C CYS A 132 3.75 -9.20 5.11
N TYR A 133 4.33 -10.40 5.02
CA TYR A 133 4.18 -11.27 3.86
C TYR A 133 4.30 -12.74 4.25
N ASN A 134 3.89 -13.63 3.36
CA ASN A 134 4.19 -15.04 3.48
C ASN A 134 5.38 -15.39 2.59
N ASP A 135 6.31 -16.17 3.13
CA ASP A 135 7.45 -16.68 2.35
C ASP A 135 7.02 -17.82 1.41
N LYS A 136 7.98 -18.40 0.69
CA LYS A 136 7.74 -19.49 -0.28
C LYS A 136 7.17 -20.76 0.37
N ASP A 137 7.43 -20.95 1.66
CA ASP A 137 6.98 -22.10 2.43
C ASP A 137 5.64 -21.81 3.16
N GLY A 138 5.07 -20.63 2.96
CA GLY A 138 3.82 -20.18 3.55
C GLY A 138 3.95 -19.64 4.97
N ASN A 139 5.17 -19.44 5.48
CA ASN A 139 5.38 -18.88 6.80
C ASN A 139 5.13 -17.37 6.78
N PHE A 140 4.42 -16.87 7.80
CA PHE A 140 4.22 -15.44 7.99
C PHE A 140 5.52 -14.79 8.45
N CYS A 141 5.95 -13.78 7.70
CA CYS A 141 7.18 -13.02 7.93
C CYS A 141 6.87 -11.53 8.06
N ILE A 142 7.66 -10.83 8.87
CA ILE A 142 7.62 -9.37 8.96
C ILE A 142 9.01 -8.81 8.70
N ARG A 143 9.04 -7.64 8.05
CA ARG A 143 10.25 -6.87 7.80
C ARG A 143 9.99 -5.41 8.15
N ASN A 144 10.93 -4.72 8.76
CA ASN A 144 10.77 -3.29 9.02
C ASN A 144 10.44 -2.55 7.71
N LEU A 145 9.48 -1.62 7.76
CA LEU A 145 8.99 -0.93 6.57
C LEU A 145 10.10 -0.13 5.87
N TYR A 146 10.96 0.55 6.63
CA TYR A 146 12.10 1.27 6.06
C TYR A 146 13.03 0.34 5.28
N ASP A 147 13.39 -0.82 5.86
CA ASP A 147 14.28 -1.78 5.23
C ASP A 147 13.69 -2.34 3.93
N TRP A 148 12.37 -2.52 3.87
CA TRP A 148 11.70 -2.94 2.64
C TRP A 148 11.69 -1.84 1.58
N ILE A 149 11.46 -0.60 1.98
CA ILE A 149 11.39 0.54 1.04
C ILE A 149 12.74 0.79 0.39
N VAL A 150 13.84 0.71 1.15
CA VAL A 150 15.20 1.00 0.63
C VAL A 150 15.89 -0.18 -0.03
N SER A 151 15.24 -1.34 -0.01
CA SER A 151 15.83 -2.58 -0.60
C SER A 151 15.77 -2.62 -2.12
#